data_7b11031bec9f7266c8e190f83d4b29a7
#
_entry.id   7b11031bec9f7266c8e190f83d4b29a7
#
_cell.length_a   1.000
_cell.length_b   1.000
_cell.length_c   1.000
_cell.angle_alpha   90.00
_cell.angle_beta   90.00
_cell.angle_gamma   90.00
#
_symmetry.space_group_name_H-M   'P 1'
#
loop_
_entity.id
_entity.type
_entity.pdbx_description
1 polymer ?
#
loop_
_entity_poly.entity_id
_entity_poly.type
_entity_poly.pdbx_seq_one_letter_code
_entity_poly.pdbx_strand_id
1 'polypeptide(L)'
;YYAFDKVEDLDKHRKNHEKKGKTFIYNAHNRLKLVNSLSLKKNEVEDLLKTTPYVVRFRMPEEKVVDFYDEIRGRIEVSSRELDDKVLFKSDQMPTYHFANVVDDHLMNITHVIRGEEWLPSLPLHVLLYKSFGWSPPSFAHIPLILKPSGKGKLSKRDGQKFGFPVFPLKWENGEEEFMGFKEFGILPEALINYM
;
A
#
# COMPACT_ATOMS: atom_id res chain seq x y z
N TYR A 1 -11.51 7.95 -11.33
CA TYR A 1 -11.84 7.89 -12.75
C TYR A 1 -11.74 6.45 -13.26
N TYR A 2 -12.48 6.13 -14.32
CA TYR A 2 -12.48 4.81 -14.95
C TYR A 2 -11.29 4.66 -15.89
N ALA A 3 -10.63 3.50 -15.88
CA ALA A 3 -9.54 3.16 -16.79
C ALA A 3 -9.83 1.82 -17.47
N PHE A 4 -9.69 1.80 -18.80
CA PHE A 4 -10.07 0.72 -19.69
C PHE A 4 -8.84 0.07 -20.37
N ASP A 5 -7.65 0.43 -19.93
CA ASP A 5 -6.41 -0.08 -20.52
C ASP A 5 -6.33 -1.61 -20.40
N LYS A 6 -6.00 -2.28 -21.49
CA LYS A 6 -5.75 -3.72 -21.51
C LYS A 6 -4.41 -4.03 -20.86
N VAL A 7 -4.32 -5.19 -20.23
CA VAL A 7 -3.10 -5.65 -19.53
C VAL A 7 -1.91 -5.66 -20.48
N GLU A 8 -2.13 -6.15 -21.72
CA GLU A 8 -1.09 -6.24 -22.76
C GLU A 8 -0.52 -4.88 -23.15
N ASP A 9 -1.34 -3.84 -23.17
CA ASP A 9 -0.92 -2.48 -23.51
C ASP A 9 -0.16 -1.84 -22.36
N LEU A 10 -0.60 -2.04 -21.12
CA LEU A 10 0.15 -1.62 -19.94
C LEU A 10 1.51 -2.33 -19.85
N ASP A 11 1.59 -3.61 -20.23
CA ASP A 11 2.86 -4.36 -20.27
C ASP A 11 3.80 -3.85 -21.35
N LYS A 12 3.29 -3.44 -22.50
CA LYS A 12 4.10 -2.74 -23.51
C LYS A 12 4.69 -1.43 -22.96
N HIS A 13 3.87 -0.65 -22.23
CA HIS A 13 4.35 0.58 -21.59
C HIS A 13 5.43 0.28 -20.54
N ARG A 14 5.26 -0.73 -19.71
CA ARG A 14 6.25 -1.18 -18.72
C ARG A 14 7.58 -1.55 -19.38
N LYS A 15 7.54 -2.47 -20.37
CA LYS A 15 8.73 -2.90 -21.11
C LYS A 15 9.46 -1.74 -21.81
N ASN A 16 8.72 -0.78 -22.37
CA ASN A 16 9.32 0.39 -23.02
C ASN A 16 10.01 1.34 -22.04
N HIS A 17 9.52 1.45 -20.82
CA HIS A 17 10.16 2.24 -19.76
C HIS A 17 11.39 1.51 -19.20
N GLU A 18 11.28 0.22 -18.98
CA GLU A 18 12.37 -0.66 -18.51
C GLU A 18 13.58 -0.62 -19.42
N LYS A 19 13.37 -0.68 -20.76
CA LYS A 19 14.44 -0.49 -21.76
C LYS A 19 15.17 0.83 -21.64
N LYS A 20 14.56 1.84 -21.03
CA LYS A 20 15.13 3.17 -20.78
C LYS A 20 15.65 3.33 -19.34
N GLY A 21 15.75 2.25 -18.58
CA GLY A 21 16.15 2.27 -17.16
C GLY A 21 15.15 3.00 -16.24
N LYS A 22 13.87 3.08 -16.63
CA LYS A 22 12.81 3.77 -15.87
C LYS A 22 11.68 2.82 -15.51
N THR A 23 11.02 3.07 -14.39
CA THR A 23 9.79 2.38 -14.01
C THR A 23 8.58 3.10 -14.63
N PHE A 24 7.65 2.32 -15.21
CA PHE A 24 6.38 2.88 -15.65
C PHE A 24 5.48 3.13 -14.44
N ILE A 25 5.02 4.37 -14.29
CA ILE A 25 4.07 4.79 -13.25
C ILE A 25 2.86 5.38 -13.96
N TYR A 26 1.67 4.86 -13.68
CA TYR A 26 0.41 5.42 -14.19
C TYR A 26 0.08 6.69 -13.38
N ASN A 27 0.36 7.88 -13.92
CA ASN A 27 0.28 9.13 -13.17
C ASN A 27 -0.14 10.35 -14.03
N ALA A 28 -0.08 11.53 -13.47
CA ALA A 28 -0.43 12.78 -14.14
C ALA A 28 0.27 13.01 -15.49
N HIS A 29 1.52 12.55 -15.65
CA HIS A 29 2.31 12.78 -16.85
C HIS A 29 1.91 11.91 -18.04
N ASN A 30 1.26 10.77 -17.78
CA ASN A 30 0.91 9.82 -18.84
C ASN A 30 -0.57 9.45 -18.89
N ARG A 31 -1.38 9.73 -17.86
CA ARG A 31 -2.80 9.34 -17.82
C ARG A 31 -3.59 9.77 -19.04
N LEU A 32 -3.32 10.95 -19.60
CA LEU A 32 -4.01 11.46 -20.79
C LEU A 32 -3.57 10.77 -22.10
N LYS A 33 -2.54 9.93 -22.07
CA LYS A 33 -2.05 9.12 -23.21
C LYS A 33 -2.55 7.67 -23.13
N LEU A 34 -3.34 7.35 -22.13
CA LEU A 34 -3.86 6.03 -21.82
C LEU A 34 -5.37 6.02 -21.96
N VAL A 35 -5.98 4.83 -22.03
CA VAL A 35 -7.41 4.67 -22.31
C VAL A 35 -8.24 4.80 -21.04
N ASN A 36 -8.76 5.98 -20.77
CA ASN A 36 -9.50 6.24 -19.54
C ASN A 36 -10.52 7.38 -19.68
N SER A 37 -11.36 7.57 -18.69
CA SER A 37 -12.45 8.57 -18.71
C SER A 37 -11.97 10.03 -18.66
N LEU A 38 -10.68 10.29 -18.49
CA LEU A 38 -10.10 11.64 -18.57
C LEU A 38 -9.53 11.96 -19.97
N SER A 39 -9.24 10.91 -20.78
CA SER A 39 -8.71 11.04 -22.14
C SER A 39 -9.73 10.85 -23.23
N LEU A 40 -10.85 10.16 -22.92
CA LEU A 40 -11.93 9.84 -23.87
C LEU A 40 -13.09 10.83 -23.79
N LYS A 41 -13.91 10.89 -24.85
CA LYS A 41 -15.16 11.64 -24.85
C LYS A 41 -16.22 10.92 -24.00
N LYS A 42 -17.17 11.68 -23.48
CA LYS A 42 -18.22 11.16 -22.57
C LYS A 42 -19.02 9.99 -23.17
N ASN A 43 -19.43 10.07 -24.42
CA ASN A 43 -20.16 9.01 -25.11
C ASN A 43 -19.32 7.73 -25.25
N GLU A 44 -18.03 7.84 -25.55
CA GLU A 44 -17.12 6.69 -25.64
C GLU A 44 -16.95 6.00 -24.27
N VAL A 45 -16.87 6.80 -23.18
CA VAL A 45 -16.82 6.27 -21.82
C VAL A 45 -18.11 5.52 -21.47
N GLU A 46 -19.28 6.09 -21.79
CA GLU A 46 -20.59 5.46 -21.53
C GLU A 46 -20.75 4.11 -22.26
N ASP A 47 -20.23 4.01 -23.47
CA ASP A 47 -20.24 2.77 -24.25
C ASP A 47 -19.25 1.74 -23.70
N LEU A 48 -18.04 2.16 -23.34
CA LEU A 48 -17.04 1.28 -22.75
C LEU A 48 -17.46 0.74 -21.38
N LEU A 49 -18.12 1.53 -20.56
CA LEU A 49 -18.65 1.08 -19.26
C LEU A 49 -19.64 -0.08 -19.37
N LYS A 50 -20.34 -0.20 -20.52
CA LYS A 50 -21.30 -1.29 -20.78
C LYS A 50 -20.66 -2.55 -21.37
N THR A 51 -19.54 -2.39 -22.08
CA THR A 51 -19.00 -3.43 -22.97
C THR A 51 -17.61 -3.92 -22.59
N THR A 52 -16.88 -3.18 -21.73
CA THR A 52 -15.46 -3.44 -21.46
C THR A 52 -15.19 -3.50 -19.97
N PRO A 53 -14.44 -4.49 -19.49
CA PRO A 53 -13.94 -4.48 -18.10
C PRO A 53 -13.12 -3.22 -17.82
N TYR A 54 -13.31 -2.64 -16.66
CA TYR A 54 -12.61 -1.42 -16.25
C TYR A 54 -12.15 -1.50 -14.79
N VAL A 55 -11.23 -0.63 -14.43
CA VAL A 55 -10.83 -0.38 -13.05
C VAL A 55 -11.12 1.07 -12.68
N VAL A 56 -11.32 1.33 -11.39
CA VAL A 56 -11.42 2.71 -10.89
C VAL A 56 -10.08 3.11 -10.28
N ARG A 57 -9.52 4.23 -10.74
CA ARG A 57 -8.27 4.78 -10.23
C ARG A 57 -8.48 6.06 -9.45
N PHE A 58 -7.63 6.26 -8.43
CA PHE A 58 -7.52 7.55 -7.77
C PHE A 58 -6.80 8.53 -8.68
N ARG A 59 -7.36 9.71 -8.88
CA ARG A 59 -6.69 10.78 -9.62
C ARG A 59 -5.76 11.54 -8.68
N MET A 60 -4.47 11.19 -8.71
CA MET A 60 -3.47 11.94 -7.94
C MET A 60 -3.46 13.41 -8.35
N PRO A 61 -3.43 14.34 -7.39
CA PRO A 61 -3.31 15.76 -7.69
C PRO A 61 -1.97 16.03 -8.39
N GLU A 62 -1.98 16.99 -9.30
CA GLU A 62 -0.78 17.41 -10.02
C GLU A 62 0.00 18.42 -9.18
N GLU A 63 1.32 18.25 -9.14
CA GLU A 63 2.27 19.21 -8.56
C GLU A 63 1.94 19.68 -7.14
N LYS A 64 1.48 18.76 -6.29
CA LYS A 64 1.23 19.03 -4.88
C LYS A 64 2.20 18.29 -3.98
N VAL A 65 2.48 18.87 -2.83
CA VAL A 65 3.11 18.18 -1.72
C VAL A 65 2.00 17.57 -0.86
N VAL A 66 2.08 16.27 -0.62
CA VAL A 66 1.24 15.56 0.36
C VAL A 66 1.99 15.57 1.67
N ASP A 67 1.46 16.29 2.64
CA ASP A 67 2.05 16.50 3.96
C ASP A 67 1.21 15.77 5.00
N PHE A 68 1.88 15.01 5.87
CA PHE A 68 1.26 14.27 6.96
C PHE A 68 2.24 14.05 8.11
N TYR A 69 1.72 13.69 9.27
CA TYR A 69 2.51 13.40 10.46
C TYR A 69 2.39 11.91 10.82
N ASP A 70 3.53 11.32 11.15
CA ASP A 70 3.64 9.97 11.69
C ASP A 70 4.20 10.04 13.10
N GLU A 71 3.58 9.34 14.06
CA GLU A 71 3.95 9.44 15.49
C GLU A 71 5.38 8.98 15.79
N ILE A 72 5.96 8.15 14.92
CA ILE A 72 7.32 7.62 15.08
C ILE A 72 8.30 8.36 14.16
N ARG A 73 7.89 8.66 12.92
CA ARG A 73 8.76 9.23 11.88
C ARG A 73 8.72 10.75 11.82
N GLY A 74 7.76 11.38 12.51
CA GLY A 74 7.54 12.82 12.47
C GLY A 74 6.87 13.27 11.18
N ARG A 75 7.10 14.51 10.81
CA ARG A 75 6.53 15.12 9.60
C ARG A 75 7.16 14.53 8.35
N ILE A 76 6.32 14.13 7.41
CA ILE A 76 6.72 13.55 6.13
C ILE A 76 6.05 14.31 5.00
N GLU A 77 6.83 14.69 3.99
CA GLU A 77 6.37 15.37 2.78
C GLU A 77 6.71 14.53 1.56
N VAL A 78 5.73 14.27 0.70
CA VAL A 78 5.91 13.48 -0.53
C VAL A 78 5.36 14.27 -1.71
N SER A 79 6.16 14.36 -2.78
CA SER A 79 5.69 14.96 -4.03
C SER A 79 4.67 14.07 -4.72
N SER A 80 3.51 14.62 -5.08
CA SER A 80 2.48 13.88 -5.83
C SER A 80 2.95 13.41 -7.22
N ARG A 81 4.03 13.99 -7.74
CA ARG A 81 4.67 13.56 -9.01
C ARG A 81 5.25 12.15 -8.95
N GLU A 82 5.63 11.70 -7.75
CA GLU A 82 6.22 10.38 -7.50
C GLU A 82 5.15 9.30 -7.26
N LEU A 83 3.89 9.73 -7.09
CA LEU A 83 2.78 8.84 -6.79
C LEU A 83 2.08 8.38 -8.07
N ASP A 84 1.63 7.12 -8.06
CA ASP A 84 0.81 6.61 -9.14
C ASP A 84 -0.70 6.77 -8.87
N ASP A 85 -1.50 6.79 -9.92
CA ASP A 85 -2.96 6.76 -9.85
C ASP A 85 -3.40 5.34 -9.48
N LYS A 86 -3.27 4.97 -8.22
CA LYS A 86 -3.58 3.63 -7.72
C LYS A 86 -4.99 3.18 -8.07
N VAL A 87 -5.12 1.90 -8.38
CA VAL A 87 -6.43 1.26 -8.54
C VAL A 87 -7.12 1.20 -7.18
N LEU A 88 -8.34 1.68 -7.12
CA LEU A 88 -9.23 1.62 -5.95
C LEU A 88 -10.21 0.45 -6.05
N PHE A 89 -10.80 0.24 -7.24
CA PHE A 89 -11.63 -0.91 -7.56
C PHE A 89 -11.06 -1.67 -8.74
N LYS A 90 -10.98 -2.98 -8.61
CA LYS A 90 -10.56 -3.90 -9.66
C LYS A 90 -11.69 -4.14 -10.66
N SER A 91 -11.39 -4.78 -11.78
CA SER A 91 -12.37 -5.11 -12.83
C SER A 91 -13.45 -6.11 -12.38
N ASP A 92 -13.20 -6.88 -11.32
CA ASP A 92 -14.17 -7.73 -10.64
C ASP A 92 -15.06 -6.96 -9.65
N GLN A 93 -14.98 -5.64 -9.64
CA GLN A 93 -15.67 -4.71 -8.75
C GLN A 93 -15.29 -4.84 -7.27
N MET A 94 -14.27 -5.62 -6.96
CA MET A 94 -13.76 -5.71 -5.59
C MET A 94 -12.83 -4.53 -5.28
N PRO A 95 -12.94 -3.92 -4.09
CA PRO A 95 -12.04 -2.87 -3.68
C PRO A 95 -10.61 -3.40 -3.52
N THR A 96 -9.63 -2.55 -3.76
CA THR A 96 -8.25 -2.84 -3.36
C THR A 96 -8.08 -2.62 -1.87
N TYR A 97 -7.03 -3.22 -1.30
CA TYR A 97 -6.67 -3.02 0.10
C TYR A 97 -6.63 -1.54 0.50
N HIS A 98 -6.01 -0.68 -0.31
CA HIS A 98 -5.88 0.74 0.00
C HIS A 98 -7.23 1.45 0.16
N PHE A 99 -8.20 1.11 -0.66
CA PHE A 99 -9.53 1.69 -0.56
C PHE A 99 -10.31 1.11 0.61
N ALA A 100 -10.35 -0.22 0.72
CA ALA A 100 -11.07 -0.92 1.79
C ALA A 100 -10.55 -0.51 3.17
N ASN A 101 -9.23 -0.47 3.36
CA ASN A 101 -8.61 -0.09 4.63
C ASN A 101 -9.06 1.31 5.10
N VAL A 102 -9.03 2.31 4.21
CA VAL A 102 -9.45 3.68 4.58
C VAL A 102 -10.94 3.74 4.95
N VAL A 103 -11.79 3.02 4.22
CA VAL A 103 -13.24 2.97 4.49
C VAL A 103 -13.53 2.25 5.80
N ASP A 104 -12.91 1.09 6.00
CA ASP A 104 -13.11 0.28 7.21
C ASP A 104 -12.59 1.00 8.45
N ASP A 105 -11.39 1.57 8.40
CA ASP A 105 -10.81 2.33 9.51
C ASP A 105 -11.72 3.52 9.91
N HIS A 106 -12.29 4.22 8.92
CA HIS A 106 -13.22 5.30 9.21
C HIS A 106 -14.53 4.81 9.83
N LEU A 107 -15.17 3.80 9.23
CA LEU A 107 -16.46 3.28 9.71
C LEU A 107 -16.35 2.57 11.05
N MET A 108 -15.20 1.97 11.35
CA MET A 108 -14.91 1.34 12.63
C MET A 108 -14.38 2.32 13.70
N ASN A 109 -14.28 3.61 13.38
CA ASN A 109 -13.76 4.66 14.26
C ASN A 109 -12.34 4.35 14.79
N ILE A 110 -11.47 3.82 13.93
CA ILE A 110 -10.08 3.56 14.29
C ILE A 110 -9.38 4.88 14.56
N THR A 111 -8.78 4.98 15.74
CA THR A 111 -8.08 6.20 16.19
C THR A 111 -6.60 6.21 15.86
N HIS A 112 -5.96 5.03 15.83
CA HIS A 112 -4.54 4.86 15.56
C HIS A 112 -4.30 3.67 14.64
N VAL A 113 -3.52 3.87 13.58
CA VAL A 113 -3.06 2.83 12.67
C VAL A 113 -1.58 2.57 12.94
N ILE A 114 -1.30 1.44 13.60
CA ILE A 114 0.07 1.01 13.95
C ILE A 114 0.44 -0.16 13.04
N ARG A 115 1.50 -0.02 12.23
CA ARG A 115 1.91 -1.05 11.26
C ARG A 115 3.38 -0.93 10.88
N GLY A 116 3.90 -1.92 10.16
CA GLY A 116 5.29 -1.90 9.70
C GLY A 116 5.57 -0.81 8.66
N GLU A 117 6.79 -0.30 8.65
CA GLU A 117 7.23 0.81 7.76
C GLU A 117 7.14 0.47 6.27
N GLU A 118 7.01 -0.80 5.89
CA GLU A 118 6.77 -1.20 4.50
C GLU A 118 5.47 -0.62 3.91
N TRP A 119 4.56 -0.17 4.77
CA TRP A 119 3.31 0.48 4.39
C TRP A 119 3.41 2.00 4.27
N LEU A 120 4.52 2.59 4.71
CA LEU A 120 4.74 4.03 4.66
C LEU A 120 4.59 4.62 3.24
N PRO A 121 5.08 3.96 2.16
CA PRO A 121 4.87 4.46 0.79
C PRO A 121 3.40 4.53 0.36
N SER A 122 2.49 3.85 1.04
CA SER A 122 1.04 3.89 0.76
C SER A 122 0.31 5.00 1.50
N LEU A 123 0.92 5.57 2.54
CA LEU A 123 0.28 6.55 3.42
C LEU A 123 -0.15 7.84 2.68
N PRO A 124 0.61 8.38 1.71
CA PRO A 124 0.17 9.55 0.95
C PRO A 124 -1.19 9.34 0.25
N LEU A 125 -1.41 8.15 -0.33
CA LEU A 125 -2.70 7.80 -0.93
C LEU A 125 -3.81 7.75 0.11
N HIS A 126 -3.56 7.12 1.28
CA HIS A 126 -4.56 7.02 2.35
C HIS A 126 -4.97 8.41 2.84
N VAL A 127 -4.01 9.29 3.11
CA VAL A 127 -4.28 10.68 3.52
C VAL A 127 -5.12 11.44 2.48
N LEU A 128 -4.79 11.26 1.19
CA LEU A 128 -5.56 11.86 0.10
C LEU A 128 -6.97 11.29 -0.02
N LEU A 129 -7.17 9.99 0.25
CA LEU A 129 -8.49 9.36 0.30
C LEU A 129 -9.33 9.93 1.43
N TYR A 130 -8.81 10.00 2.66
CA TYR A 130 -9.50 10.65 3.79
C TYR A 130 -9.91 12.08 3.41
N LYS A 131 -8.98 12.85 2.87
CA LYS A 131 -9.26 14.23 2.43
C LYS A 131 -10.34 14.31 1.34
N SER A 132 -10.35 13.36 0.40
CA SER A 132 -11.32 13.33 -0.69
C SER A 132 -12.74 13.00 -0.21
N PHE A 133 -12.85 12.22 0.86
CA PHE A 133 -14.12 11.92 1.52
C PHE A 133 -14.56 13.00 2.52
N GLY A 134 -13.72 13.99 2.81
CA GLY A 134 -13.97 14.97 3.86
C GLY A 134 -13.87 14.37 5.27
N TRP A 135 -13.14 13.27 5.43
CA TRP A 135 -12.93 12.57 6.69
C TRP A 135 -11.62 13.00 7.35
N SER A 136 -11.62 13.01 8.68
CA SER A 136 -10.38 13.15 9.45
C SER A 136 -9.62 11.82 9.47
N PRO A 137 -8.33 11.80 9.13
CA PRO A 137 -7.54 10.58 9.21
C PRO A 137 -7.28 10.20 10.68
N PRO A 138 -7.04 8.92 11.00
CA PRO A 138 -6.49 8.49 12.28
C PRO A 138 -5.04 8.96 12.46
N SER A 139 -4.49 8.83 13.66
CA SER A 139 -3.04 8.93 13.88
C SER A 139 -2.33 7.72 13.25
N PHE A 140 -1.16 7.95 12.67
CA PHE A 140 -0.36 6.90 12.03
C PHE A 140 0.95 6.69 12.76
N ALA A 141 1.34 5.43 12.95
CA ALA A 141 2.62 5.05 13.56
C ALA A 141 3.25 3.90 12.75
N HIS A 142 4.35 4.17 12.06
CA HIS A 142 5.05 3.17 11.26
C HIS A 142 6.30 2.66 11.98
N ILE A 143 6.19 1.43 12.50
CA ILE A 143 7.25 0.76 13.26
C ILE A 143 8.34 0.24 12.32
N PRO A 144 9.62 0.38 12.67
CA PRO A 144 10.72 -0.20 11.90
C PRO A 144 10.56 -1.70 11.67
N LEU A 145 11.12 -2.20 10.58
CA LEU A 145 11.14 -3.64 10.30
C LEU A 145 12.17 -4.34 11.17
N ILE A 146 11.80 -5.48 11.71
CA ILE A 146 12.78 -6.44 12.24
C ILE A 146 13.48 -7.08 11.05
N LEU A 147 14.78 -6.88 10.96
CA LEU A 147 15.60 -7.37 9.85
C LEU A 147 16.09 -8.80 10.11
N LYS A 148 16.40 -9.50 9.04
CA LYS A 148 17.09 -10.81 9.12
C LYS A 148 18.46 -10.65 9.75
N PRO A 149 19.04 -11.71 10.34
CA PRO A 149 20.39 -11.67 10.91
C PRO A 149 21.48 -11.20 9.95
N SER A 150 21.24 -11.33 8.63
CA SER A 150 22.13 -10.81 7.58
C SER A 150 22.09 -9.27 7.45
N GLY A 151 21.22 -8.58 8.20
CA GLY A 151 20.98 -7.13 8.09
C GLY A 151 20.22 -6.70 6.85
N LYS A 152 19.80 -7.62 5.99
CA LYS A 152 19.09 -7.32 4.74
C LYS A 152 17.75 -8.05 4.66
N GLY A 153 16.70 -7.29 4.38
CA GLY A 153 15.34 -7.80 4.19
C GLY A 153 14.60 -8.06 5.50
N LYS A 154 13.27 -8.01 5.41
CA LYS A 154 12.34 -8.22 6.52
C LYS A 154 12.44 -9.64 7.04
N LEU A 155 12.49 -9.79 8.37
CA LEU A 155 12.32 -11.06 9.04
C LEU A 155 10.92 -11.60 8.78
N SER A 156 10.82 -12.85 8.33
CA SER A 156 9.55 -13.54 8.09
C SER A 156 9.33 -14.67 9.07
N LYS A 157 8.09 -15.14 9.19
CA LYS A 157 7.74 -16.31 10.02
C LYS A 157 8.58 -17.55 9.68
N ARG A 158 8.92 -17.75 8.40
CA ARG A 158 9.74 -18.87 7.93
C ARG A 158 11.21 -18.76 8.30
N ASP A 159 11.67 -17.55 8.56
CA ASP A 159 13.07 -17.30 8.95
C ASP A 159 13.34 -17.79 10.38
N GLY A 160 12.33 -17.75 11.28
CA GLY A 160 12.46 -18.28 12.65
C GLY A 160 12.86 -19.76 12.67
N GLN A 161 12.21 -20.60 11.86
CA GLN A 161 12.59 -21.99 11.68
C GLN A 161 14.03 -22.15 11.18
N LYS A 162 14.34 -21.39 10.11
CA LYS A 162 15.65 -21.48 9.46
C LYS A 162 16.81 -21.07 10.36
N PHE A 163 16.60 -20.10 11.22
CA PHE A 163 17.64 -19.52 12.06
C PHE A 163 17.56 -19.94 13.53
N GLY A 164 16.54 -20.70 13.92
CA GLY A 164 16.39 -21.26 15.26
C GLY A 164 16.07 -20.23 16.37
N PHE A 165 15.36 -19.13 16.02
CA PHE A 165 14.93 -18.15 17.00
C PHE A 165 13.42 -17.84 16.89
N PRO A 166 12.79 -17.37 17.99
CA PRO A 166 11.37 -17.09 18.01
C PRO A 166 11.01 -15.88 17.14
N VAL A 167 9.84 -15.94 16.47
CA VAL A 167 9.25 -14.82 15.71
C VAL A 167 7.85 -14.49 16.18
N PHE A 168 7.35 -15.23 17.17
CA PHE A 168 6.04 -15.02 17.79
C PHE A 168 6.17 -14.71 19.27
N PRO A 169 5.21 -13.97 19.86
CA PRO A 169 5.21 -13.72 21.31
C PRO A 169 5.08 -14.98 22.16
N LEU A 170 4.23 -15.90 21.73
CA LEU A 170 3.92 -17.15 22.41
C LEU A 170 4.24 -18.34 21.52
N LYS A 171 4.33 -19.52 22.16
CA LYS A 171 4.39 -20.81 21.47
C LYS A 171 3.28 -20.89 20.41
N TRP A 172 3.62 -21.42 19.25
CA TRP A 172 2.70 -21.56 18.14
C TRP A 172 2.88 -22.95 17.49
N GLU A 173 1.77 -23.56 17.09
CA GLU A 173 1.73 -24.87 16.48
C GLU A 173 1.17 -24.79 15.06
N ASN A 174 1.77 -25.53 14.13
CA ASN A 174 1.30 -25.66 12.76
C ASN A 174 1.34 -27.13 12.34
N GLY A 175 0.24 -27.82 12.54
CA GLY A 175 0.19 -29.28 12.35
C GLY A 175 1.06 -30.00 13.38
N GLU A 176 2.05 -30.76 12.91
CA GLU A 176 2.99 -31.49 13.78
C GLU A 176 4.21 -30.64 14.23
N GLU A 177 4.36 -29.44 13.68
CA GLU A 177 5.48 -28.56 14.00
C GLU A 177 5.13 -27.61 15.15
N GLU A 178 6.00 -27.56 16.14
CA GLU A 178 5.90 -26.69 17.32
C GLU A 178 7.00 -25.62 17.26
N PHE A 179 6.60 -24.36 17.47
CA PHE A 179 7.51 -23.22 17.48
C PHE A 179 7.47 -22.53 18.84
N MET A 180 8.61 -22.41 19.48
CA MET A 180 8.74 -21.67 20.73
C MET A 180 8.62 -20.18 20.47
N GLY A 181 7.89 -19.47 21.34
CA GLY A 181 7.75 -18.02 21.29
C GLY A 181 8.78 -17.28 22.13
N PHE A 182 8.76 -15.97 22.09
CA PHE A 182 9.65 -15.12 22.90
C PHE A 182 9.49 -15.40 24.39
N LYS A 183 8.26 -15.66 24.86
CA LYS A 183 7.97 -15.98 26.27
C LYS A 183 8.67 -17.26 26.72
N GLU A 184 8.63 -18.31 25.90
CA GLU A 184 9.24 -19.61 26.20
C GLU A 184 10.78 -19.54 26.17
N PHE A 185 11.35 -18.57 25.44
CA PHE A 185 12.77 -18.22 25.51
C PHE A 185 13.13 -17.35 26.71
N GLY A 186 12.17 -17.00 27.57
CA GLY A 186 12.39 -16.17 28.75
C GLY A 186 12.56 -14.69 28.44
N ILE A 187 12.18 -14.22 27.25
CA ILE A 187 12.25 -12.81 26.88
C ILE A 187 11.02 -12.11 27.44
N LEU A 188 11.27 -11.12 28.27
CA LEU A 188 10.21 -10.30 28.86
C LEU A 188 9.57 -9.38 27.82
N PRO A 189 8.23 -9.14 27.89
CA PRO A 189 7.52 -8.25 26.97
C PRO A 189 8.16 -6.85 26.88
N GLU A 190 8.56 -6.28 28.03
CA GLU A 190 9.17 -4.96 28.11
C GLU A 190 10.52 -4.91 27.38
N ALA A 191 11.31 -5.99 27.49
CA ALA A 191 12.59 -6.09 26.78
C ALA A 191 12.37 -6.14 25.25
N LEU A 192 11.35 -6.89 24.79
CA LEU A 192 11.00 -6.97 23.39
C LEU A 192 10.51 -5.62 22.85
N ILE A 193 9.60 -4.96 23.57
CA ILE A 193 9.08 -3.63 23.18
C ILE A 193 10.20 -2.59 23.11
N ASN A 194 11.14 -2.63 24.09
CA ASN A 194 12.26 -1.68 24.11
C ASN A 194 13.28 -1.94 22.98
N TYR A 195 13.35 -3.17 22.48
CA TYR A 195 14.22 -3.53 21.35
C TYR A 195 13.63 -3.09 20.00
N MET A 196 12.31 -3.11 19.83
CA MET A 196 11.59 -2.71 18.60
C MET A 196 11.54 -1.18 18.45
#